data_d242404d8f8634fbc5df364c13f9fce5
#
_entry.id   d242404d8f8634fbc5df364c13f9fce5
#
_cell.length_a   1.000
_cell.length_b   1.000
_cell.length_c   1.000
_cell.angle_alpha   90.00
_cell.angle_beta   90.00
_cell.angle_gamma   90.00
#
_symmetry.space_group_name_H-M   'P 1'
#
loop_
_entity.id
_entity.type
_entity.pdbx_description
1 polymer ?
#
loop_
_entity_poly.entity_id
_entity_poly.type
_entity_poly.pdbx_seq_one_letter_code
_entity_poly.pdbx_strand_id
1 'polypeptide(L)'
;MSQTIQTPEEEVQENAAQEQGTQAQENQEKESWFTRNQTLWEFIKFQILSNISTATRILLSIAGTWLFITNLSLTQPFSFLIFNYSAAGSGGLGGFLTFLIAEVAAQVVNFFVQMKFVFKGNTNYSAAAPRYAVLAVLIVVVNLVLPGYVTAMCLQFGIGAELASTIASVVNTLLAVIVSFPVLKLWIAPAK
;
A
#
# COMPACT_ATOMS: atom_id res chain seq x y z
N MET A 1 -51.30 31.95 -33.95
CA MET A 1 -50.32 31.05 -33.31
C MET A 1 -48.98 31.34 -33.96
N SER A 2 -48.14 32.12 -33.31
CA SER A 2 -46.78 32.40 -33.80
C SER A 2 -45.85 31.36 -33.19
N GLN A 3 -45.33 30.47 -34.03
CA GLN A 3 -44.24 29.59 -33.63
C GLN A 3 -42.95 30.41 -33.69
N THR A 4 -42.30 30.59 -32.57
CA THR A 4 -40.96 31.17 -32.46
C THR A 4 -39.99 30.17 -33.04
N ILE A 5 -39.45 30.43 -34.22
CA ILE A 5 -38.39 29.61 -34.84
C ILE A 5 -37.11 29.99 -34.13
N GLN A 6 -36.59 29.10 -33.26
CA GLN A 6 -35.27 29.24 -32.64
C GLN A 6 -34.21 29.14 -33.73
N THR A 7 -33.20 29.99 -33.65
CA THR A 7 -32.05 29.94 -34.56
C THR A 7 -31.13 28.81 -34.18
N PRO A 8 -30.41 28.17 -35.11
CA PRO A 8 -29.46 27.09 -34.79
C PRO A 8 -28.37 27.49 -33.78
N GLU A 9 -28.07 28.78 -33.67
CA GLU A 9 -27.12 29.33 -32.70
C GLU A 9 -27.69 29.35 -31.26
N GLU A 10 -29.00 29.58 -31.12
CA GLU A 10 -29.68 29.55 -29.82
C GLU A 10 -29.80 28.13 -29.27
N GLU A 11 -30.06 27.12 -30.11
CA GLU A 11 -30.09 25.71 -29.72
C GLU A 11 -28.69 25.22 -29.28
N VAL A 12 -27.63 25.66 -29.97
CA VAL A 12 -26.26 25.31 -29.60
C VAL A 12 -25.86 25.92 -28.24
N GLN A 13 -26.26 27.16 -27.99
CA GLN A 13 -26.00 27.83 -26.72
C GLN A 13 -26.80 27.21 -25.56
N GLU A 14 -28.06 26.86 -25.80
CA GLU A 14 -28.90 26.21 -24.78
C GLU A 14 -28.39 24.81 -24.43
N ASN A 15 -27.98 24.03 -25.42
CA ASN A 15 -27.37 22.71 -25.20
C ASN A 15 -26.04 22.82 -24.45
N ALA A 16 -25.18 23.76 -24.79
CA ALA A 16 -23.94 24.00 -24.10
C ALA A 16 -24.15 24.43 -22.61
N ALA A 17 -25.18 25.26 -22.36
CA ALA A 17 -25.54 25.67 -21.02
C ALA A 17 -26.13 24.51 -20.20
N GLN A 18 -26.91 23.63 -20.81
CA GLN A 18 -27.43 22.42 -20.16
C GLN A 18 -26.33 21.41 -19.83
N GLU A 19 -25.38 21.20 -20.75
CA GLU A 19 -24.21 20.33 -20.49
C GLU A 19 -23.35 20.87 -19.35
N GLN A 20 -23.08 22.18 -19.32
CA GLN A 20 -22.34 22.81 -18.22
C GLN A 20 -23.07 22.71 -16.87
N GLY A 21 -24.40 22.88 -16.89
CA GLY A 21 -25.23 22.71 -15.70
C GLY A 21 -25.21 21.26 -15.17
N THR A 22 -25.29 20.30 -16.05
CA THR A 22 -25.25 18.88 -15.71
C THR A 22 -23.88 18.47 -15.16
N GLN A 23 -22.79 18.93 -15.79
CA GLN A 23 -21.42 18.70 -15.31
C GLN A 23 -21.16 19.35 -13.95
N ALA A 24 -21.69 20.56 -13.73
CA ALA A 24 -21.55 21.24 -12.44
C ALA A 24 -22.31 20.50 -11.33
N GLN A 25 -23.50 19.99 -11.60
CA GLN A 25 -24.27 19.18 -10.64
C GLN A 25 -23.58 17.85 -10.33
N GLU A 26 -23.09 17.15 -11.34
CA GLU A 26 -22.36 15.89 -11.17
C GLU A 26 -21.06 16.09 -10.36
N ASN A 27 -20.34 17.18 -10.58
CA ASN A 27 -19.16 17.53 -9.81
C ASN A 27 -19.49 17.88 -8.34
N GLN A 28 -20.58 18.61 -8.10
CA GLN A 28 -21.04 18.92 -6.75
C GLN A 28 -21.49 17.65 -6.00
N GLU A 29 -22.16 16.73 -6.67
CA GLU A 29 -22.58 15.47 -6.09
C GLU A 29 -21.40 14.57 -5.75
N LYS A 30 -20.40 14.51 -6.62
CA LYS A 30 -19.11 13.81 -6.38
C LYS A 30 -18.35 14.44 -5.21
N GLU A 31 -18.22 15.76 -5.14
CA GLU A 31 -17.57 16.44 -4.02
C GLU A 31 -18.31 16.20 -2.69
N SER A 32 -19.63 16.27 -2.70
CA SER A 32 -20.47 15.96 -1.53
C SER A 32 -20.30 14.51 -1.06
N TRP A 33 -20.23 13.55 -1.98
CA TRP A 33 -20.01 12.14 -1.64
C TRP A 33 -18.61 11.92 -1.03
N PHE A 34 -17.57 12.49 -1.63
CA PHE A 34 -16.19 12.37 -1.13
C PHE A 34 -16.02 13.01 0.25
N THR A 35 -16.65 14.16 0.49
CA THR A 35 -16.61 14.83 1.79
C THR A 35 -17.33 14.02 2.86
N ARG A 36 -18.51 13.46 2.53
CA ARG A 36 -19.28 12.62 3.44
C ARG A 36 -18.61 11.29 3.78
N ASN A 37 -17.85 10.73 2.81
CA ASN A 37 -17.16 9.45 2.96
C ASN A 37 -15.64 9.61 3.03
N GLN A 38 -15.14 10.67 3.66
CA GLN A 38 -13.71 11.00 3.72
C GLN A 38 -12.85 9.83 4.19
N THR A 39 -13.28 9.10 5.23
CA THR A 39 -12.54 7.93 5.75
C THR A 39 -12.42 6.81 4.72
N LEU A 40 -13.50 6.54 3.98
CA LEU A 40 -13.49 5.54 2.91
C LEU A 40 -12.58 5.96 1.77
N TRP A 41 -12.59 7.24 1.41
CA TRP A 41 -11.73 7.79 0.37
C TRP A 41 -10.25 7.75 0.76
N GLU A 42 -9.93 8.08 2.01
CA GLU A 42 -8.58 7.93 2.57
C GLU A 42 -8.12 6.47 2.54
N PHE A 43 -9.02 5.52 2.87
CA PHE A 43 -8.73 4.10 2.79
C PHE A 43 -8.46 3.63 1.36
N ILE A 44 -9.25 4.06 0.39
CA ILE A 44 -9.03 3.73 -1.05
C ILE A 44 -7.68 4.29 -1.51
N LYS A 45 -7.37 5.56 -1.19
CA LYS A 45 -6.06 6.15 -1.50
C LYS A 45 -4.92 5.39 -0.84
N PHE A 46 -5.09 5.02 0.43
CA PHE A 46 -4.11 4.21 1.15
C PHE A 46 -3.81 2.91 0.40
N GLN A 47 -4.84 2.20 -0.05
CA GLN A 47 -4.67 0.95 -0.79
C GLN A 47 -3.95 1.16 -2.14
N ILE A 48 -4.38 2.14 -2.92
CA ILE A 48 -3.78 2.43 -4.23
C ILE A 48 -2.32 2.84 -4.08
N LEU A 49 -2.04 3.75 -3.16
CA LEU A 49 -0.70 4.31 -2.96
C LEU A 49 0.26 3.33 -2.28
N SER A 50 -0.25 2.35 -1.53
CA SER A 50 0.57 1.28 -0.95
C SER A 50 1.25 0.40 -2.03
N ASN A 51 0.69 0.37 -3.26
CA ASN A 51 1.33 -0.32 -4.37
C ASN A 51 2.67 0.31 -4.78
N ILE A 52 2.89 1.60 -4.50
CA ILE A 52 4.19 2.26 -4.74
C ILE A 52 5.28 1.62 -3.89
N SER A 53 5.00 1.35 -2.61
CA SER A 53 5.96 0.69 -1.73
C SER A 53 6.18 -0.78 -2.13
N THR A 54 5.15 -1.46 -2.63
CA THR A 54 5.28 -2.80 -3.18
C THR A 54 6.17 -2.82 -4.41
N ALA A 55 5.98 -1.88 -5.35
CA ALA A 55 6.84 -1.73 -6.51
C ALA A 55 8.30 -1.44 -6.10
N THR A 56 8.51 -0.55 -5.11
CA THR A 56 9.83 -0.26 -4.54
C THR A 56 10.49 -1.52 -4.00
N ARG A 57 9.75 -2.32 -3.23
CA ARG A 57 10.23 -3.60 -2.67
C ARG A 57 10.67 -4.55 -3.79
N ILE A 58 9.84 -4.74 -4.82
CA ILE A 58 10.15 -5.64 -5.94
C ILE A 58 11.42 -5.17 -6.68
N LEU A 59 11.51 -3.90 -7.03
CA LEU A 59 12.67 -3.35 -7.74
C LEU A 59 13.95 -3.51 -6.93
N LEU A 60 13.92 -3.19 -5.64
CA LEU A 60 15.08 -3.35 -4.76
C LEU A 60 15.42 -4.81 -4.49
N SER A 61 14.43 -5.71 -4.46
CA SER A 61 14.70 -7.15 -4.35
C SER A 61 15.41 -7.68 -5.58
N ILE A 62 15.02 -7.25 -6.78
CA ILE A 62 15.70 -7.61 -8.02
C ILE A 62 17.14 -7.07 -8.02
N ALA A 63 17.31 -5.77 -7.72
CA ALA A 63 18.63 -5.12 -7.67
C ALA A 63 19.52 -5.73 -6.59
N GLY A 64 18.99 -6.01 -5.40
CA GLY A 64 19.71 -6.62 -4.30
C GLY A 64 20.12 -8.06 -4.59
N THR A 65 19.26 -8.86 -5.20
CA THR A 65 19.60 -10.22 -5.65
C THR A 65 20.74 -10.18 -6.64
N TRP A 66 20.66 -9.31 -7.63
CA TRP A 66 21.73 -9.14 -8.62
C TRP A 66 23.05 -8.70 -7.95
N LEU A 67 23.00 -7.73 -7.04
CA LEU A 67 24.19 -7.21 -6.37
C LEU A 67 24.78 -8.21 -5.37
N PHE A 68 24.00 -8.66 -4.38
CA PHE A 68 24.52 -9.42 -3.24
C PHE A 68 24.70 -10.90 -3.55
N ILE A 69 23.82 -11.49 -4.34
CA ILE A 69 23.87 -12.92 -4.66
C ILE A 69 24.71 -13.15 -5.92
N THR A 70 24.40 -12.46 -7.02
CA THR A 70 25.06 -12.73 -8.31
C THR A 70 26.47 -12.13 -8.39
N ASN A 71 26.67 -10.86 -8.01
CA ASN A 71 27.97 -10.21 -8.12
C ASN A 71 28.88 -10.43 -6.92
N LEU A 72 28.36 -10.27 -5.70
CA LEU A 72 29.16 -10.41 -4.47
C LEU A 72 29.20 -11.85 -3.94
N SER A 73 28.40 -12.76 -4.51
CA SER A 73 28.35 -14.19 -4.15
C SER A 73 28.15 -14.43 -2.64
N LEU A 74 27.38 -13.58 -1.95
CA LEU A 74 27.11 -13.67 -0.52
C LEU A 74 26.06 -14.77 -0.22
N THR A 75 26.35 -15.99 -0.63
CA THR A 75 25.43 -17.14 -0.52
C THR A 75 25.65 -18.00 0.71
N GLN A 76 26.59 -17.63 1.60
CA GLN A 76 26.86 -18.39 2.81
C GLN A 76 25.61 -18.43 3.71
N PRO A 77 25.34 -19.58 4.34
CA PRO A 77 24.23 -19.72 5.28
C PRO A 77 24.27 -18.64 6.37
N PHE A 78 23.13 -17.97 6.58
CA PHE A 78 23.01 -16.89 7.55
C PHE A 78 21.82 -17.15 8.49
N SER A 79 22.06 -17.00 9.80
CA SER A 79 21.00 -17.07 10.81
C SER A 79 21.28 -16.06 11.91
N PHE A 80 20.26 -15.23 12.20
CA PHE A 80 20.33 -14.21 13.24
C PHE A 80 18.95 -14.01 13.88
N LEU A 81 18.82 -14.25 15.19
CA LEU A 81 17.56 -14.19 15.93
C LEU A 81 16.47 -15.08 15.29
N ILE A 82 15.40 -14.45 14.81
CA ILE A 82 14.26 -15.11 14.13
C ILE A 82 14.47 -15.26 12.62
N PHE A 83 15.53 -14.65 12.07
CA PHE A 83 15.85 -14.69 10.65
C PHE A 83 16.71 -15.90 10.34
N ASN A 84 16.21 -16.80 9.50
CA ASN A 84 16.93 -17.98 9.08
C ASN A 84 17.01 -18.07 7.56
N TYR A 85 18.17 -17.78 7.02
CA TYR A 85 18.52 -17.83 5.61
C TYR A 85 19.56 -18.91 5.33
N SER A 86 19.55 -20.00 6.12
CA SER A 86 20.45 -21.13 5.95
C SER A 86 19.94 -22.20 5.00
N ALA A 87 18.63 -22.19 4.68
CA ALA A 87 18.04 -23.16 3.76
C ALA A 87 18.53 -22.97 2.32
N ALA A 88 18.64 -24.05 1.56
CA ALA A 88 18.95 -23.98 0.13
C ALA A 88 17.89 -23.14 -0.59
N GLY A 89 18.34 -22.21 -1.43
CA GLY A 89 17.47 -21.30 -2.17
C GLY A 89 17.08 -20.01 -1.42
N SER A 90 17.40 -19.86 -0.13
CA SER A 90 17.15 -18.62 0.61
C SER A 90 18.09 -17.47 0.24
N GLY A 91 19.15 -17.73 -0.51
CA GLY A 91 20.17 -16.76 -0.89
C GLY A 91 21.18 -16.42 0.22
N GLY A 92 21.12 -17.08 1.39
CA GLY A 92 22.05 -16.88 2.48
C GLY A 92 22.11 -15.45 3.00
N LEU A 93 23.32 -14.97 3.32
CA LEU A 93 23.53 -13.57 3.74
C LEU A 93 23.06 -12.56 2.70
N GLY A 94 23.31 -12.82 1.41
CA GLY A 94 22.87 -11.96 0.32
C GLY A 94 21.35 -11.86 0.23
N GLY A 95 20.64 -12.97 0.43
CA GLY A 95 19.17 -12.99 0.53
C GLY A 95 18.66 -12.17 1.71
N PHE A 96 19.27 -12.30 2.88
CA PHE A 96 18.92 -11.50 4.06
C PHE A 96 19.14 -9.99 3.81
N LEU A 97 20.28 -9.59 3.28
CA LEU A 97 20.58 -8.18 3.00
C LEU A 97 19.63 -7.60 1.95
N THR A 98 19.33 -8.37 0.90
CA THR A 98 18.35 -7.99 -0.12
C THR A 98 16.99 -7.72 0.50
N PHE A 99 16.49 -8.66 1.30
CA PHE A 99 15.21 -8.52 1.99
C PHE A 99 15.20 -7.31 2.94
N LEU A 100 16.20 -7.17 3.79
CA LEU A 100 16.28 -6.10 4.77
C LEU A 100 16.28 -4.72 4.11
N ILE A 101 17.11 -4.51 3.08
CA ILE A 101 17.20 -3.23 2.38
C ILE A 101 15.90 -2.93 1.64
N ALA A 102 15.35 -3.91 0.92
CA ALA A 102 14.11 -3.74 0.19
C ALA A 102 12.92 -3.41 1.12
N GLU A 103 12.84 -4.09 2.27
CA GLU A 103 11.77 -3.86 3.25
C GLU A 103 11.89 -2.50 3.93
N VAL A 104 13.08 -2.13 4.42
CA VAL A 104 13.30 -0.83 5.06
C VAL A 104 13.02 0.31 4.08
N ALA A 105 13.53 0.23 2.85
CA ALA A 105 13.27 1.25 1.84
C ALA A 105 11.78 1.35 1.47
N ALA A 106 11.10 0.22 1.32
CA ALA A 106 9.66 0.20 1.06
C ALA A 106 8.87 0.86 2.20
N GLN A 107 9.24 0.64 3.46
CA GLN A 107 8.61 1.29 4.61
C GLN A 107 8.86 2.80 4.63
N VAL A 108 10.07 3.25 4.30
CA VAL A 108 10.39 4.68 4.20
C VAL A 108 9.56 5.33 3.09
N VAL A 109 9.51 4.73 1.90
CA VAL A 109 8.68 5.23 0.79
C VAL A 109 7.21 5.25 1.18
N ASN A 110 6.71 4.19 1.81
CA ASN A 110 5.33 4.11 2.27
C ASN A 110 4.98 5.23 3.25
N PHE A 111 5.86 5.51 4.21
CA PHE A 111 5.67 6.62 5.15
C PHE A 111 5.46 7.95 4.44
N PHE A 112 6.38 8.33 3.55
CA PHE A 112 6.28 9.61 2.84
C PHE A 112 5.06 9.68 1.92
N VAL A 113 4.77 8.60 1.20
CA VAL A 113 3.61 8.52 0.31
C VAL A 113 2.31 8.66 1.10
N GLN A 114 2.16 7.91 2.19
CA GLN A 114 0.95 7.96 3.01
C GLN A 114 0.78 9.34 3.68
N MET A 115 1.84 9.90 4.26
CA MET A 115 1.77 11.21 4.91
C MET A 115 1.45 12.34 3.94
N LYS A 116 2.00 12.29 2.72
CA LYS A 116 1.84 13.35 1.72
C LYS A 116 0.50 13.29 0.99
N PHE A 117 0.04 12.09 0.64
CA PHE A 117 -1.07 11.93 -0.31
C PHE A 117 -2.37 11.43 0.33
N VAL A 118 -2.30 10.64 1.40
CA VAL A 118 -3.49 10.09 2.07
C VAL A 118 -3.90 11.02 3.20
N PHE A 119 -3.01 11.25 4.14
CA PHE A 119 -3.29 12.02 5.35
C PHE A 119 -2.90 13.49 5.15
N LYS A 120 -3.56 14.13 4.17
CA LYS A 120 -3.37 15.55 3.85
C LYS A 120 -3.76 16.41 5.05
N GLY A 121 -2.81 16.99 5.73
CA GLY A 121 -3.07 17.88 6.82
C GLY A 121 -1.76 18.34 7.45
N ASN A 122 -1.85 19.16 8.50
CA ASN A 122 -0.76 19.71 9.31
C ASN A 122 0.03 18.60 10.04
N THR A 123 0.41 17.52 9.33
CA THR A 123 1.12 16.41 9.93
C THR A 123 2.55 16.84 10.21
N ASN A 124 2.88 16.95 11.48
CA ASN A 124 4.25 17.15 11.90
C ASN A 124 5.05 15.86 11.64
N TYR A 125 5.80 15.82 10.53
CA TYR A 125 6.60 14.66 10.12
C TYR A 125 7.57 14.20 11.23
N SER A 126 8.15 15.13 11.99
CA SER A 126 9.07 14.81 13.08
C SER A 126 8.40 14.05 14.21
N ALA A 127 7.13 14.34 14.50
CA ALA A 127 6.35 13.61 15.51
C ALA A 127 5.76 12.30 14.96
N ALA A 128 5.43 12.25 13.67
CA ALA A 128 4.86 11.08 13.02
C ALA A 128 5.92 10.00 12.74
N ALA A 129 7.14 10.37 12.36
CA ALA A 129 8.18 9.44 11.96
C ALA A 129 8.53 8.39 13.05
N PRO A 130 8.77 8.73 14.33
CA PRO A 130 9.07 7.72 15.34
C PRO A 130 7.90 6.77 15.61
N ARG A 131 6.66 7.28 15.57
CA ARG A 131 5.45 6.45 15.71
C ARG A 131 5.31 5.48 14.53
N TYR A 132 5.57 5.98 13.32
CA TYR A 132 5.58 5.13 12.13
C TYR A 132 6.69 4.09 12.17
N ALA A 133 7.88 4.43 12.67
CA ALA A 133 8.97 3.48 12.81
C ALA A 133 8.58 2.28 13.73
N VAL A 134 7.87 2.54 14.82
CA VAL A 134 7.33 1.47 15.67
C VAL A 134 6.34 0.59 14.90
N LEU A 135 5.40 1.20 14.17
CA LEU A 135 4.46 0.46 13.33
C LEU A 135 5.19 -0.37 12.25
N ALA A 136 6.19 0.22 11.58
CA ALA A 136 6.96 -0.46 10.55
C ALA A 136 7.69 -1.70 11.09
N VAL A 137 8.33 -1.59 12.27
CA VAL A 137 8.96 -2.74 12.92
C VAL A 137 7.94 -3.83 13.23
N LEU A 138 6.78 -3.47 13.79
CA LEU A 138 5.71 -4.44 14.06
C LEU A 138 5.22 -5.13 12.79
N ILE A 139 5.01 -4.38 11.69
CA ILE A 139 4.62 -4.95 10.40
C ILE A 139 5.69 -5.92 9.88
N VAL A 140 6.97 -5.53 9.94
CA VAL A 140 8.07 -6.40 9.50
C VAL A 140 8.09 -7.71 10.31
N VAL A 141 7.96 -7.64 11.62
CA VAL A 141 7.91 -8.83 12.47
C VAL A 141 6.71 -9.72 12.12
N VAL A 142 5.52 -9.13 11.96
CA VAL A 142 4.31 -9.87 11.57
C VAL A 142 4.47 -10.52 10.21
N ASN A 143 4.98 -9.77 9.22
CA ASN A 143 5.22 -10.28 7.86
C ASN A 143 6.20 -11.44 7.80
N LEU A 144 7.14 -11.50 8.75
CA LEU A 144 8.11 -12.60 8.83
C LEU A 144 7.54 -13.86 9.50
N VAL A 145 6.72 -13.65 10.51
CA VAL A 145 6.29 -14.76 11.40
C VAL A 145 4.95 -15.35 10.94
N LEU A 146 3.98 -14.50 10.64
CA LEU A 146 2.61 -14.90 10.37
C LEU A 146 2.47 -15.87 9.17
N PRO A 147 3.11 -15.63 8.01
CA PRO A 147 2.95 -16.53 6.86
C PRO A 147 3.38 -17.96 7.16
N GLY A 148 4.43 -18.14 7.93
CA GLY A 148 4.91 -19.47 8.34
C GLY A 148 3.87 -20.24 9.14
N TYR A 149 3.25 -19.59 10.12
CA TYR A 149 2.20 -20.21 10.94
C TYR A 149 0.94 -20.52 10.11
N VAL A 150 0.48 -19.59 9.27
CA VAL A 150 -0.69 -19.81 8.43
C VAL A 150 -0.45 -20.94 7.44
N THR A 151 0.72 -20.98 6.81
CA THR A 151 1.10 -22.07 5.90
C THR A 151 1.12 -23.41 6.63
N ALA A 152 1.76 -23.49 7.78
CA ALA A 152 1.81 -24.71 8.57
C ALA A 152 0.41 -25.21 8.96
N MET A 153 -0.47 -24.30 9.35
CA MET A 153 -1.86 -24.63 9.70
C MET A 153 -2.64 -25.14 8.47
N CYS A 154 -2.49 -24.50 7.31
CA CYS A 154 -3.12 -24.94 6.06
C CYS A 154 -2.66 -26.35 5.65
N LEU A 155 -1.36 -26.65 5.80
CA LEU A 155 -0.80 -27.97 5.50
C LEU A 155 -1.38 -29.05 6.44
N GLN A 156 -1.61 -28.73 7.71
CA GLN A 156 -2.25 -29.66 8.66
C GLN A 156 -3.69 -30.01 8.26
N PHE A 157 -4.40 -29.07 7.59
CA PHE A 157 -5.73 -29.31 7.02
C PHE A 157 -5.70 -30.01 5.65
N GLY A 158 -4.53 -30.46 5.16
CA GLY A 158 -4.39 -31.14 3.89
C GLY A 158 -4.40 -30.23 2.65
N ILE A 159 -4.24 -28.92 2.83
CA ILE A 159 -4.15 -27.95 1.73
C ILE A 159 -2.75 -28.07 1.11
N GLY A 160 -2.67 -28.14 -0.22
CA GLY A 160 -1.39 -28.21 -0.94
C GLY A 160 -0.50 -26.99 -0.68
N ALA A 161 0.82 -27.16 -0.70
CA ALA A 161 1.82 -26.16 -0.30
C ALA A 161 1.71 -24.84 -1.06
N GLU A 162 1.45 -24.86 -2.37
CA GLU A 162 1.29 -23.64 -3.17
C GLU A 162 0.07 -22.83 -2.76
N LEU A 163 -1.07 -23.51 -2.56
CA LEU A 163 -2.30 -22.86 -2.11
C LEU A 163 -2.16 -22.36 -0.67
N ALA A 164 -1.51 -23.12 0.20
CA ALA A 164 -1.24 -22.74 1.58
C ALA A 164 -0.39 -21.45 1.66
N SER A 165 0.65 -21.32 0.84
CA SER A 165 1.49 -20.11 0.79
C SER A 165 0.73 -18.91 0.21
N THR A 166 -0.15 -19.14 -0.76
CA THR A 166 -1.02 -18.09 -1.32
C THR A 166 -2.00 -17.58 -0.28
N ILE A 167 -2.67 -18.48 0.45
CA ILE A 167 -3.58 -18.11 1.56
C ILE A 167 -2.82 -17.33 2.63
N ALA A 168 -1.63 -17.78 3.01
CA ALA A 168 -0.80 -17.09 4.00
C ALA A 168 -0.44 -15.66 3.55
N SER A 169 -0.11 -15.46 2.28
CA SER A 169 0.18 -14.15 1.70
C SER A 169 -1.03 -13.22 1.71
N VAL A 170 -2.21 -13.73 1.37
CA VAL A 170 -3.47 -12.97 1.40
C VAL A 170 -3.82 -12.57 2.84
N VAL A 171 -3.78 -13.51 3.78
CA VAL A 171 -4.06 -13.25 5.21
C VAL A 171 -3.10 -12.19 5.75
N ASN A 172 -1.80 -12.31 5.45
CA ASN A 172 -0.78 -11.37 5.87
C ASN A 172 -1.04 -9.95 5.32
N THR A 173 -1.37 -9.86 4.04
CA THR A 173 -1.69 -8.57 3.40
C THR A 173 -2.93 -7.93 4.03
N LEU A 174 -4.00 -8.69 4.22
CA LEU A 174 -5.23 -8.19 4.85
C LEU A 174 -4.98 -7.71 6.28
N LEU A 175 -4.26 -8.48 7.07
CA LEU A 175 -3.92 -8.10 8.44
C LEU A 175 -3.07 -6.81 8.48
N ALA A 176 -2.05 -6.72 7.63
CA ALA A 176 -1.22 -5.53 7.53
C ALA A 176 -2.07 -4.28 7.20
N VAL A 177 -3.02 -4.38 6.28
CA VAL A 177 -3.92 -3.27 5.91
C VAL A 177 -4.86 -2.91 7.06
N ILE A 178 -5.53 -3.89 7.65
CA ILE A 178 -6.50 -3.69 8.76
C ILE A 178 -5.82 -3.03 9.96
N VAL A 179 -4.56 -3.37 10.24
CA VAL A 179 -3.80 -2.78 11.34
C VAL A 179 -3.22 -1.42 10.96
N SER A 180 -2.58 -1.33 9.78
CA SER A 180 -1.84 -0.13 9.40
C SER A 180 -2.72 1.09 9.18
N PHE A 181 -3.87 0.93 8.53
CA PHE A 181 -4.73 2.07 8.22
C PHE A 181 -5.29 2.77 9.47
N PRO A 182 -5.92 2.08 10.45
CA PRO A 182 -6.36 2.73 11.68
C PRO A 182 -5.23 3.33 12.50
N VAL A 183 -4.09 2.63 12.61
CA VAL A 183 -2.92 3.13 13.36
C VAL A 183 -2.36 4.39 12.71
N LEU A 184 -2.24 4.43 11.39
CA LEU A 184 -1.82 5.62 10.66
C LEU A 184 -2.79 6.78 10.89
N LYS A 185 -4.09 6.53 10.75
CA LYS A 185 -5.13 7.57 10.86
C LYS A 185 -5.32 8.10 12.27
N LEU A 186 -5.34 7.23 13.27
CA LEU A 186 -5.72 7.61 14.64
C LEU A 186 -4.53 8.00 15.52
N TRP A 187 -3.36 7.43 15.27
CA TRP A 187 -2.20 7.60 16.15
C TRP A 187 -1.04 8.34 15.50
N ILE A 188 -0.76 8.07 14.22
CA ILE A 188 0.42 8.63 13.54
C ILE A 188 0.07 9.99 12.91
N ALA A 189 -1.04 10.07 12.21
CA ALA A 189 -1.52 11.26 11.52
C ALA A 189 -2.96 11.62 11.93
N PRO A 190 -3.23 11.89 13.23
CA PRO A 190 -4.57 12.26 13.66
C PRO A 190 -5.01 13.55 12.97
N ALA A 191 -6.24 13.57 12.45
CA ALA A 191 -6.87 14.79 11.99
C ALA A 191 -7.00 15.76 13.17
N LYS A 192 -6.61 17.03 12.97
CA LYS A 192 -6.83 18.10 13.95
C LYS A 192 -8.25 18.60 13.86
#